data_e4569355febd81fca201856c559544bb
#
_entry.id   e4569355febd81fca201856c559544bb
#
_cell.length_a   1.000
_cell.length_b   1.000
_cell.length_c   1.000
_cell.angle_alpha   90.00
_cell.angle_beta   90.00
_cell.angle_gamma   90.00
#
_symmetry.space_group_name_H-M   'P 1'
#
loop_
_entity.id
_entity.type
_entity.pdbx_description
1 polymer ?
#
loop_
_entity_poly.entity_id
_entity_poly.type
_entity_poly.pdbx_seq_one_letter_code
_entity_poly.pdbx_strand_id
1 'polypeptide(L)'
;MILTNGRVITQDKNNPYIENGAVVIKKEKIIAVGKAEEILKNYSDDEIIDVENKVIMPGIINAHHHIYSAFARGMASSGKAPKDFMEILEGLWWKIDKKLTLEDLKYSAYTTYIDCIKNGVTTVFDHNASPYAVKNSLFTIANAAQKLGIRTCLCYEVSDRDGEEILKDGIDENINFIKEYNNNSQNMIKGMFGLHAAFTPVSYTHLTLPTKLEV
;
A
#
# COMPACT_ATOMS: atom_id res chain seq x y z
N MET A 1 -7.09 20.77 14.21
CA MET A 1 -5.95 21.33 13.45
C MET A 1 -6.47 21.89 12.15
N ILE A 2 -6.05 23.08 11.77
CA ILE A 2 -6.40 23.75 10.50
C ILE A 2 -5.11 24.01 9.73
N LEU A 3 -5.04 23.53 8.49
CA LEU A 3 -4.03 23.99 7.54
C LEU A 3 -4.60 25.20 6.80
N THR A 4 -3.95 26.35 6.86
CA THR A 4 -4.46 27.60 6.26
C THR A 4 -3.38 28.30 5.40
N ASN A 5 -3.80 29.35 4.68
CA ASN A 5 -2.93 30.11 3.77
C ASN A 5 -2.31 29.20 2.70
N GLY A 6 -3.11 28.30 2.13
CA GLY A 6 -2.69 27.34 1.13
C GLY A 6 -3.46 27.41 -0.16
N ARG A 7 -2.84 26.95 -1.24
CA ARG A 7 -3.49 26.67 -2.53
C ARG A 7 -4.06 25.27 -2.50
N VAL A 8 -5.38 25.11 -2.31
CA VAL A 8 -5.99 23.82 -2.08
C VAL A 8 -6.47 23.19 -3.39
N ILE A 9 -5.99 21.99 -3.69
CA ILE A 9 -6.49 21.12 -4.75
C ILE A 9 -7.46 20.13 -4.12
N THR A 10 -8.76 20.24 -4.45
CA THR A 10 -9.81 19.51 -3.75
C THR A 10 -10.14 18.15 -4.36
N GLN A 11 -9.84 17.94 -5.64
CA GLN A 11 -10.35 16.82 -6.48
C GLN A 11 -11.88 16.86 -6.70
N ASP A 12 -12.58 17.90 -6.25
CA ASP A 12 -13.99 18.11 -6.56
C ASP A 12 -14.13 18.72 -7.97
N LYS A 13 -14.93 18.08 -8.83
CA LYS A 13 -15.16 18.54 -10.21
C LYS A 13 -15.79 19.92 -10.29
N ASN A 14 -16.58 20.30 -9.29
CA ASN A 14 -17.30 21.60 -9.26
C ASN A 14 -16.46 22.72 -8.66
N ASN A 15 -15.47 22.38 -7.83
CA ASN A 15 -14.58 23.34 -7.17
C ASN A 15 -13.17 22.77 -7.03
N PRO A 16 -12.46 22.55 -8.13
CA PRO A 16 -11.20 21.80 -8.13
C PRO A 16 -10.05 22.53 -7.45
N TYR A 17 -10.15 23.85 -7.27
CA TYR A 17 -9.06 24.68 -6.76
C TYR A 17 -9.58 25.86 -5.90
N ILE A 18 -8.90 26.10 -4.78
CA ILE A 18 -9.17 27.24 -3.90
C ILE A 18 -7.85 27.98 -3.63
N GLU A 19 -7.74 29.24 -4.08
CA GLU A 19 -6.50 30.03 -4.05
C GLU A 19 -6.00 30.29 -2.63
N ASN A 20 -6.82 30.82 -1.77
CA ASN A 20 -6.52 31.05 -0.37
C ASN A 20 -7.43 30.17 0.46
N GLY A 21 -7.08 28.89 0.50
CA GLY A 21 -7.89 27.87 1.13
C GLY A 21 -7.38 27.43 2.49
N ALA A 22 -8.27 26.72 3.17
CA ALA A 22 -7.94 26.01 4.40
C ALA A 22 -8.62 24.64 4.45
N VAL A 23 -7.99 23.74 5.19
CA VAL A 23 -8.46 22.37 5.43
C VAL A 23 -8.51 22.13 6.93
N VAL A 24 -9.67 21.71 7.45
CA VAL A 24 -9.86 21.37 8.86
C VAL A 24 -9.78 19.86 9.05
N ILE A 25 -8.90 19.45 9.93
CA ILE A 25 -8.67 18.04 10.26
C ILE A 25 -9.03 17.83 11.73
N LYS A 26 -9.97 16.92 12.00
CA LYS A 26 -10.28 16.46 13.37
C LYS A 26 -10.04 14.95 13.44
N LYS A 27 -9.14 14.57 14.36
CA LYS A 27 -8.64 13.17 14.44
C LYS A 27 -8.06 12.76 13.07
N GLU A 28 -8.63 11.74 12.45
CA GLU A 28 -8.18 11.14 11.19
C GLU A 28 -9.03 11.57 9.98
N LYS A 29 -9.88 12.60 10.12
CA LYS A 29 -10.82 13.00 9.08
C LYS A 29 -10.70 14.46 8.72
N ILE A 30 -10.77 14.74 7.42
CA ILE A 30 -11.03 16.07 6.90
C ILE A 30 -12.52 16.35 7.12
N ILE A 31 -12.84 17.41 7.87
CA ILE A 31 -14.22 17.77 8.20
C ILE A 31 -14.71 19.02 7.48
N ALA A 32 -13.80 19.86 6.99
CA ALA A 32 -14.14 21.02 6.18
C ALA A 32 -12.99 21.40 5.25
N VAL A 33 -13.33 21.89 4.07
CA VAL A 33 -12.43 22.49 3.07
C VAL A 33 -13.14 23.71 2.50
N GLY A 34 -12.46 24.85 2.42
CA GLY A 34 -13.05 26.07 1.91
C GLY A 34 -12.07 27.23 1.88
N LYS A 35 -12.59 28.44 1.65
CA LYS A 35 -11.80 29.66 1.76
C LYS A 35 -11.29 29.87 3.19
N ALA A 36 -10.04 30.28 3.34
CA ALA A 36 -9.43 30.44 4.66
C ALA A 36 -10.24 31.36 5.60
N GLU A 37 -10.75 32.46 5.08
CA GLU A 37 -11.56 33.41 5.86
C GLU A 37 -12.83 32.75 6.46
N GLU A 38 -13.55 31.95 5.67
CA GLU A 38 -14.76 31.26 6.10
C GLU A 38 -14.46 30.16 7.12
N ILE A 39 -13.41 29.39 6.86
CA ILE A 39 -12.97 28.31 7.74
C ILE A 39 -12.52 28.86 9.09
N LEU A 40 -11.66 29.87 9.12
CA LEU A 40 -11.13 30.45 10.35
C LEU A 40 -12.24 31.11 11.21
N LYS A 41 -13.29 31.65 10.59
CA LYS A 41 -14.44 32.18 11.29
C LYS A 41 -15.24 31.10 12.05
N ASN A 42 -15.32 29.90 11.47
CA ASN A 42 -16.13 28.81 12.00
C ASN A 42 -15.37 27.83 12.92
N TYR A 43 -14.04 27.86 12.89
CA TYR A 43 -13.17 26.91 13.59
C TYR A 43 -12.03 27.61 14.34
N SER A 44 -12.33 28.67 15.10
CA SER A 44 -11.33 29.55 15.75
C SER A 44 -10.50 28.88 16.86
N ASP A 45 -11.01 27.79 17.44
CA ASP A 45 -10.42 27.14 18.64
C ASP A 45 -9.45 25.99 18.29
N ASP A 46 -9.27 25.72 17.02
CA ASP A 46 -8.37 24.63 16.56
C ASP A 46 -6.93 25.15 16.40
N GLU A 47 -5.95 24.26 16.58
CA GLU A 47 -4.55 24.53 16.25
C GLU A 47 -4.42 24.93 14.78
N ILE A 48 -3.77 26.06 14.51
CA ILE A 48 -3.59 26.61 13.17
C ILE A 48 -2.15 26.42 12.70
N ILE A 49 -2.00 25.85 11.49
CA ILE A 49 -0.71 25.73 10.79
C ILE A 49 -0.79 26.55 9.51
N ASP A 50 0.02 27.61 9.43
CA ASP A 50 0.19 28.38 8.19
C ASP A 50 1.10 27.60 7.23
N VAL A 51 0.60 27.27 6.05
CA VAL A 51 1.37 26.53 5.04
C VAL A 51 2.12 27.47 4.07
N GLU A 52 2.14 28.78 4.34
CA GLU A 52 2.96 29.76 3.62
C GLU A 52 2.73 29.74 2.10
N ASN A 53 1.47 29.73 1.70
CA ASN A 53 1.05 29.66 0.29
C ASN A 53 1.52 28.39 -0.46
N LYS A 54 1.87 27.34 0.25
CA LYS A 54 2.17 26.03 -0.35
C LYS A 54 0.88 25.34 -0.83
N VAL A 55 1.04 24.29 -1.63
CA VAL A 55 -0.08 23.50 -2.13
C VAL A 55 -0.54 22.50 -1.06
N ILE A 56 -1.84 22.50 -0.78
CA ILE A 56 -2.52 21.46 0.00
C ILE A 56 -3.28 20.58 -0.98
N MET A 57 -3.02 19.28 -0.98
CA MET A 57 -3.67 18.34 -1.88
C MET A 57 -3.86 16.98 -1.21
N PRO A 58 -4.79 16.13 -1.69
CA PRO A 58 -4.86 14.75 -1.26
C PRO A 58 -3.51 14.04 -1.46
N GLY A 59 -3.14 13.20 -0.51
CA GLY A 59 -1.91 12.42 -0.60
C GLY A 59 -1.91 11.47 -1.81
N ILE A 60 -0.73 11.21 -2.35
CA ILE A 60 -0.56 10.30 -3.48
C ILE A 60 -0.89 8.86 -3.04
N ILE A 61 -1.59 8.12 -3.90
CA ILE A 61 -1.87 6.70 -3.72
C ILE A 61 -0.95 5.91 -4.64
N ASN A 62 -0.10 5.06 -4.06
CA ASN A 62 0.65 4.07 -4.80
C ASN A 62 -0.21 2.81 -4.93
N ALA A 63 -0.87 2.65 -6.07
CA ALA A 63 -1.87 1.60 -6.29
C ALA A 63 -1.27 0.25 -6.71
N HIS A 64 0.04 0.16 -6.94
CA HIS A 64 0.74 -1.09 -7.30
C HIS A 64 2.17 -1.05 -6.80
N HIS A 65 2.52 -1.93 -5.88
CA HIS A 65 3.85 -2.03 -5.32
C HIS A 65 4.23 -3.48 -5.00
N HIS A 66 5.53 -3.72 -4.91
CA HIS A 66 6.15 -4.97 -4.48
C HIS A 66 7.21 -4.66 -3.43
N ILE A 67 6.76 -4.45 -2.19
CA ILE A 67 7.61 -4.05 -1.05
C ILE A 67 8.78 -5.01 -0.85
N TYR A 68 8.53 -6.31 -0.96
CA TYR A 68 9.54 -7.34 -0.76
C TYR A 68 10.80 -7.15 -1.61
N SER A 69 10.68 -6.48 -2.75
CA SER A 69 11.77 -6.29 -3.72
C SER A 69 12.58 -5.00 -3.51
N ALA A 70 12.37 -4.25 -2.42
CA ALA A 70 12.99 -2.94 -2.20
C ALA A 70 14.52 -2.94 -2.34
N PHE A 71 15.19 -3.99 -1.87
CA PHE A 71 16.64 -4.12 -1.94
C PHE A 71 17.16 -4.73 -3.25
N ALA A 72 16.27 -5.17 -4.15
CA ALA A 72 16.67 -5.59 -5.50
C ALA A 72 17.00 -4.40 -6.42
N ARG A 73 16.65 -3.18 -6.00
CA ARG A 73 16.94 -1.94 -6.74
C ARG A 73 18.43 -1.74 -6.90
N GLY A 74 18.88 -1.66 -8.15
CA GLY A 74 20.30 -1.51 -8.49
C GLY A 74 21.12 -2.80 -8.50
N MET A 75 20.50 -3.97 -8.27
CA MET A 75 21.19 -5.24 -8.45
C MET A 75 21.52 -5.48 -9.92
N ALA A 76 22.77 -5.80 -10.19
CA ALA A 76 23.18 -6.20 -11.53
C ALA A 76 22.70 -7.63 -11.84
N SER A 77 22.06 -7.81 -12.99
CA SER A 77 21.81 -9.15 -13.52
C SER A 77 23.10 -9.73 -14.07
N SER A 78 23.55 -10.88 -13.55
CA SER A 78 24.66 -11.63 -14.12
C SER A 78 24.11 -12.62 -15.14
N GLY A 79 24.43 -12.44 -16.43
CA GLY A 79 24.03 -13.39 -17.48
C GLY A 79 23.59 -12.73 -18.78
N LYS A 80 22.94 -13.50 -19.63
CA LYS A 80 22.36 -12.98 -20.86
C LYS A 80 21.15 -12.10 -20.56
N ALA A 81 20.97 -11.04 -21.34
CA ALA A 81 19.75 -10.24 -21.25
C ALA A 81 18.51 -11.13 -21.48
N PRO A 82 17.49 -11.03 -20.62
CA PRO A 82 16.26 -11.80 -20.77
C PRO A 82 15.55 -11.41 -22.10
N LYS A 83 14.97 -12.38 -22.77
CA LYS A 83 14.29 -12.19 -24.06
C LYS A 83 12.82 -11.86 -23.88
N ASP A 84 12.23 -12.30 -22.79
CA ASP A 84 10.82 -12.13 -22.48
C ASP A 84 10.58 -12.01 -20.97
N PHE A 85 9.33 -11.80 -20.60
CA PHE A 85 8.95 -11.63 -19.21
C PHE A 85 9.17 -12.90 -18.37
N MET A 86 8.99 -14.09 -18.94
CA MET A 86 9.21 -15.35 -18.22
C MET A 86 10.69 -15.51 -17.84
N GLU A 87 11.61 -15.22 -18.77
CA GLU A 87 13.05 -15.24 -18.48
C GLU A 87 13.43 -14.22 -17.37
N ILE A 88 12.72 -13.08 -17.27
CA ILE A 88 12.91 -12.12 -16.17
C ILE A 88 12.44 -12.74 -14.83
N LEU A 89 11.27 -13.37 -14.81
CA LEU A 89 10.73 -14.01 -13.60
C LEU A 89 11.66 -15.13 -13.13
N GLU A 90 11.99 -16.08 -13.98
CA GLU A 90 12.84 -17.23 -13.66
C GLU A 90 14.29 -16.85 -13.38
N GLY A 91 14.81 -15.88 -14.12
CA GLY A 91 16.20 -15.45 -14.03
C GLY A 91 16.50 -14.57 -12.82
N LEU A 92 15.54 -13.79 -12.35
CA LEU A 92 15.73 -12.79 -11.31
C LEU A 92 14.71 -12.90 -10.18
N TRP A 93 13.42 -12.60 -10.45
CA TRP A 93 12.45 -12.38 -9.38
C TRP A 93 12.18 -13.61 -8.53
N TRP A 94 11.94 -14.78 -9.14
CA TRP A 94 11.71 -16.03 -8.42
C TRP A 94 12.95 -16.56 -7.68
N LYS A 95 14.13 -16.04 -7.97
CA LYS A 95 15.34 -16.33 -7.20
C LYS A 95 15.48 -15.43 -5.99
N ILE A 96 15.05 -14.17 -6.13
CA ILE A 96 15.08 -13.19 -5.04
C ILE A 96 14.03 -13.56 -4.00
N ASP A 97 12.76 -13.73 -4.42
CA ASP A 97 11.65 -13.97 -3.51
C ASP A 97 11.83 -15.22 -2.65
N LYS A 98 12.52 -16.26 -3.18
CA LYS A 98 12.89 -17.48 -2.45
C LYS A 98 14.02 -17.31 -1.42
N LYS A 99 14.68 -16.18 -1.39
CA LYS A 99 15.77 -15.90 -0.43
C LYS A 99 15.34 -15.01 0.72
N LEU A 100 14.15 -14.43 0.62
CA LEU A 100 13.65 -13.49 1.61
C LEU A 100 13.29 -14.16 2.92
N THR A 101 13.65 -13.51 4.01
CA THR A 101 13.24 -13.81 5.37
C THR A 101 12.22 -12.76 5.85
N LEU A 102 11.56 -13.00 6.98
CA LEU A 102 10.70 -12.00 7.61
C LEU A 102 11.47 -10.72 7.99
N GLU A 103 12.76 -10.84 8.29
CA GLU A 103 13.62 -9.70 8.58
C GLU A 103 13.87 -8.85 7.33
N ASP A 104 14.09 -9.48 6.18
CA ASP A 104 14.23 -8.80 4.90
C ASP A 104 12.93 -8.05 4.53
N LEU A 105 11.77 -8.68 4.71
CA LEU A 105 10.46 -8.04 4.51
C LEU A 105 10.26 -6.84 5.42
N LYS A 106 10.64 -6.95 6.69
CA LYS A 106 10.57 -5.87 7.66
C LYS A 106 11.38 -4.64 7.21
N TYR A 107 12.63 -4.83 6.82
CA TYR A 107 13.47 -3.71 6.39
C TYR A 107 13.08 -3.19 5.01
N SER A 108 12.65 -4.04 4.11
CA SER A 108 12.05 -3.65 2.82
C SER A 108 10.84 -2.75 3.04
N ALA A 109 9.97 -3.10 4.00
CA ALA A 109 8.80 -2.29 4.34
C ALA A 109 9.19 -0.93 4.93
N TYR A 110 10.11 -0.88 5.88
CA TYR A 110 10.58 0.40 6.42
C TYR A 110 11.17 1.29 5.33
N THR A 111 12.06 0.77 4.49
CA THR A 111 12.69 1.52 3.41
C THR A 111 11.65 2.08 2.44
N THR A 112 10.74 1.23 1.97
CA THR A 112 9.68 1.63 1.04
C THR A 112 8.74 2.67 1.65
N TYR A 113 8.25 2.45 2.87
CA TYR A 113 7.31 3.37 3.48
C TYR A 113 7.95 4.72 3.82
N ILE A 114 9.21 4.74 4.24
CA ILE A 114 9.95 6.01 4.43
C ILE A 114 10.07 6.77 3.10
N ASP A 115 10.43 6.07 2.01
CA ASP A 115 10.50 6.68 0.68
C ASP A 115 9.11 7.18 0.24
N CYS A 116 8.05 6.42 0.47
CA CYS A 116 6.67 6.82 0.20
C CYS A 116 6.30 8.11 0.94
N ILE A 117 6.52 8.16 2.26
CA ILE A 117 6.21 9.33 3.09
C ILE A 117 6.99 10.56 2.61
N LYS A 118 8.28 10.43 2.33
CA LYS A 118 9.12 11.53 1.83
C LYS A 118 8.67 12.08 0.47
N ASN A 119 7.96 11.27 -0.32
CA ASN A 119 7.42 11.66 -1.62
C ASN A 119 5.92 11.97 -1.60
N GLY A 120 5.31 12.12 -0.42
CA GLY A 120 3.89 12.49 -0.29
C GLY A 120 2.91 11.36 -0.59
N VAL A 121 3.37 10.13 -0.64
CA VAL A 121 2.50 8.94 -0.75
C VAL A 121 1.92 8.63 0.62
N THR A 122 0.60 8.60 0.72
CA THR A 122 -0.12 8.37 1.98
C THR A 122 -0.82 7.02 2.04
N THR A 123 -0.93 6.33 0.91
CA THR A 123 -1.57 5.02 0.81
C THR A 123 -0.81 4.13 -0.18
N VAL A 124 -0.52 2.90 0.22
CA VAL A 124 0.20 1.92 -0.59
C VAL A 124 -0.63 0.65 -0.73
N PHE A 125 -0.83 0.18 -1.95
CA PHE A 125 -1.34 -1.15 -2.25
C PHE A 125 -0.15 -2.03 -2.62
N ASP A 126 0.07 -3.11 -1.85
CA ASP A 126 1.22 -3.98 -2.00
C ASP A 126 0.84 -5.42 -2.27
N HIS A 127 1.63 -6.06 -3.09
CA HIS A 127 1.51 -7.46 -3.47
C HIS A 127 2.81 -8.19 -3.10
N ASN A 128 2.80 -8.93 -1.99
CA ASN A 128 3.98 -9.58 -1.43
C ASN A 128 4.20 -10.98 -2.00
N ALA A 129 5.46 -11.29 -2.32
CA ALA A 129 5.90 -12.63 -2.68
C ALA A 129 7.14 -13.02 -1.88
N SER A 130 7.02 -14.07 -1.06
CA SER A 130 8.11 -14.59 -0.23
C SER A 130 7.86 -16.06 0.11
N PRO A 131 8.02 -16.99 -0.86
CA PRO A 131 7.53 -18.37 -0.73
C PRO A 131 8.15 -19.16 0.42
N TYR A 132 9.33 -18.78 0.90
CA TYR A 132 9.95 -19.42 2.08
C TYR A 132 9.80 -18.61 3.39
N ALA A 133 9.03 -17.50 3.33
CA ALA A 133 8.66 -16.69 4.49
C ALA A 133 7.19 -16.22 4.36
N VAL A 134 6.27 -17.15 4.05
CA VAL A 134 4.84 -16.85 3.84
C VAL A 134 4.18 -16.42 5.14
N LYS A 135 4.25 -17.31 6.16
CA LYS A 135 3.56 -17.10 7.44
C LYS A 135 4.05 -15.84 8.15
N ASN A 136 3.12 -14.96 8.50
CA ASN A 136 3.37 -13.66 9.12
C ASN A 136 4.07 -12.63 8.21
N SER A 137 4.19 -12.85 6.92
CA SER A 137 4.79 -11.90 5.99
C SER A 137 3.99 -10.59 5.93
N LEU A 138 2.67 -10.69 5.74
CA LEU A 138 1.78 -9.52 5.70
C LEU A 138 1.70 -8.80 7.05
N PHE A 139 1.68 -9.54 8.15
CA PHE A 139 1.70 -8.97 9.50
C PHE A 139 3.00 -8.22 9.79
N THR A 140 4.13 -8.71 9.30
CA THR A 140 5.43 -8.05 9.40
C THR A 140 5.44 -6.71 8.66
N ILE A 141 4.94 -6.69 7.43
CA ILE A 141 4.82 -5.48 6.61
C ILE A 141 3.83 -4.49 7.26
N ALA A 142 2.67 -4.97 7.72
CA ALA A 142 1.67 -4.17 8.41
C ALA A 142 2.20 -3.51 9.68
N ASN A 143 3.00 -4.21 10.46
CA ASN A 143 3.63 -3.67 11.67
C ASN A 143 4.57 -2.49 11.35
N ALA A 144 5.32 -2.57 10.25
CA ALA A 144 6.14 -1.45 9.78
C ALA A 144 5.28 -0.25 9.36
N ALA A 145 4.18 -0.49 8.64
CA ALA A 145 3.22 0.56 8.24
C ALA A 145 2.60 1.26 9.46
N GLN A 146 2.17 0.49 10.48
CA GLN A 146 1.62 1.03 11.73
C GLN A 146 2.62 1.92 12.46
N LYS A 147 3.87 1.48 12.58
CA LYS A 147 4.92 2.26 13.25
C LYS A 147 5.26 3.56 12.55
N LEU A 148 5.15 3.60 11.23
CA LEU A 148 5.44 4.79 10.43
C LEU A 148 4.19 5.65 10.17
N GLY A 149 2.99 5.16 10.49
CA GLY A 149 1.75 5.91 10.33
C GLY A 149 1.32 6.07 8.86
N ILE A 150 1.64 5.12 8.00
CA ILE A 150 1.21 5.11 6.59
C ILE A 150 0.08 4.11 6.36
N ARG A 151 -0.89 4.49 5.53
CA ARG A 151 -1.99 3.61 5.16
C ARG A 151 -1.53 2.58 4.14
N THR A 152 -1.93 1.31 4.35
CA THR A 152 -1.58 0.24 3.42
C THR A 152 -2.71 -0.79 3.25
N CYS A 153 -2.80 -1.34 2.04
CA CYS A 153 -3.62 -2.50 1.72
C CYS A 153 -2.70 -3.59 1.17
N LEU A 154 -2.67 -4.74 1.84
CA LEU A 154 -1.70 -5.80 1.57
C LEU A 154 -2.38 -7.07 1.08
N CYS A 155 -1.70 -7.79 0.19
CA CYS A 155 -2.02 -9.17 -0.13
C CYS A 155 -0.75 -10.01 -0.32
N TYR A 156 -0.91 -11.32 -0.10
CA TYR A 156 0.09 -12.30 -0.45
C TYR A 156 -0.20 -12.88 -1.85
N GLU A 157 0.84 -13.06 -2.64
CA GLU A 157 0.80 -13.64 -3.98
C GLU A 157 0.57 -15.14 -3.91
N VAL A 158 -0.68 -15.58 -4.05
CA VAL A 158 -1.01 -17.01 -4.09
C VAL A 158 -0.61 -17.59 -5.44
N SER A 159 0.19 -18.65 -5.41
CA SER A 159 0.66 -19.39 -6.59
C SER A 159 0.98 -20.83 -6.19
N ASP A 160 0.81 -21.77 -7.10
CA ASP A 160 1.17 -23.17 -6.95
C ASP A 160 2.57 -23.51 -7.50
N ARG A 161 3.27 -22.54 -8.06
CA ARG A 161 4.60 -22.73 -8.65
C ARG A 161 5.64 -23.33 -7.72
N ASP A 162 5.49 -23.11 -6.41
CA ASP A 162 6.42 -23.57 -5.39
C ASP A 162 5.87 -24.74 -4.55
N GLY A 163 4.75 -25.35 -5.00
CA GLY A 163 4.13 -26.54 -4.41
C GLY A 163 2.91 -26.26 -3.56
N GLU A 164 2.16 -27.34 -3.29
CA GLU A 164 0.84 -27.27 -2.62
C GLU A 164 0.88 -26.73 -1.20
N GLU A 165 1.97 -27.00 -0.46
CA GLU A 165 2.13 -26.50 0.91
C GLU A 165 2.24 -24.97 0.93
N ILE A 166 3.05 -24.41 0.04
CA ILE A 166 3.25 -22.95 -0.10
C ILE A 166 1.98 -22.29 -0.64
N LEU A 167 1.29 -22.91 -1.59
CA LEU A 167 -0.02 -22.47 -2.05
C LEU A 167 -1.00 -22.33 -0.89
N LYS A 168 -1.12 -23.37 -0.05
CA LYS A 168 -2.00 -23.36 1.12
C LYS A 168 -1.61 -22.28 2.14
N ASP A 169 -0.32 -22.17 2.44
CA ASP A 169 0.19 -21.15 3.35
C ASP A 169 -0.13 -19.74 2.84
N GLY A 170 -0.03 -19.50 1.53
CA GLY A 170 -0.40 -18.22 0.91
C GLY A 170 -1.89 -17.89 1.00
N ILE A 171 -2.75 -18.89 0.81
CA ILE A 171 -4.19 -18.76 1.02
C ILE A 171 -4.49 -18.43 2.47
N ASP A 172 -3.93 -19.19 3.41
CA ASP A 172 -4.14 -19.01 4.85
C ASP A 172 -3.62 -17.64 5.33
N GLU A 173 -2.48 -17.17 4.84
CA GLU A 173 -1.93 -15.85 5.17
C GLU A 173 -2.89 -14.73 4.75
N ASN A 174 -3.40 -14.75 3.50
CA ASN A 174 -4.40 -13.78 3.04
C ASN A 174 -5.67 -13.80 3.90
N ILE A 175 -6.23 -14.99 4.15
CA ILE A 175 -7.47 -15.16 4.91
C ILE A 175 -7.30 -14.64 6.33
N ASN A 176 -6.21 -15.01 7.02
CA ASN A 176 -5.95 -14.60 8.39
C ASN A 176 -5.73 -13.08 8.48
N PHE A 177 -4.98 -12.53 7.52
CA PHE A 177 -4.73 -11.10 7.46
C PHE A 177 -6.02 -10.29 7.20
N ILE A 178 -6.86 -10.73 6.26
CA ILE A 178 -8.15 -10.10 5.98
C ILE A 178 -9.08 -10.17 7.21
N LYS A 179 -9.16 -11.32 7.89
CA LYS A 179 -9.97 -11.47 9.10
C LYS A 179 -9.54 -10.52 10.21
N GLU A 180 -8.23 -10.34 10.41
CA GLU A 180 -7.69 -9.47 11.44
C GLU A 180 -7.95 -7.99 11.14
N TYR A 181 -7.66 -7.55 9.92
CA TYR A 181 -7.63 -6.11 9.63
C TYR A 181 -8.89 -5.55 8.97
N ASN A 182 -9.69 -6.34 8.26
CA ASN A 182 -10.86 -5.79 7.56
C ASN A 182 -12.08 -5.64 8.48
N ASN A 183 -12.16 -6.42 9.56
CA ASN A 183 -13.28 -6.40 10.50
C ASN A 183 -13.11 -5.38 11.65
N ASN A 184 -11.95 -4.75 11.76
CA ASN A 184 -11.72 -3.74 12.78
C ASN A 184 -12.04 -2.33 12.27
N SER A 185 -12.31 -1.40 13.22
CA SER A 185 -12.65 0.00 12.92
C SER A 185 -11.44 0.85 12.47
N GLN A 186 -10.23 0.31 12.55
CA GLN A 186 -9.03 1.00 12.12
C GLN A 186 -8.87 0.89 10.60
N ASN A 187 -8.86 2.06 9.94
CA ASN A 187 -8.79 2.13 8.48
C ASN A 187 -7.37 2.34 7.94
N MET A 188 -6.34 2.16 8.77
CA MET A 188 -4.96 2.35 8.36
C MET A 188 -4.40 1.12 7.64
N ILE A 189 -4.89 -0.07 7.97
CA ILE A 189 -4.45 -1.32 7.36
C ILE A 189 -5.67 -2.10 6.89
N LYS A 190 -5.59 -2.60 5.67
CA LYS A 190 -6.59 -3.49 5.07
C LYS A 190 -5.89 -4.63 4.33
N GLY A 191 -6.60 -5.72 4.19
CA GLY A 191 -6.19 -6.88 3.40
C GLY A 191 -7.05 -7.03 2.16
N MET A 192 -6.44 -7.53 1.11
CA MET A 192 -7.11 -8.07 -0.08
C MET A 192 -6.55 -9.45 -0.38
N PHE A 193 -7.20 -10.20 -1.25
CA PHE A 193 -6.73 -11.52 -1.65
C PHE A 193 -5.90 -11.39 -2.93
N GLY A 194 -4.62 -11.80 -2.88
CA GLY A 194 -3.69 -11.71 -4.01
C GLY A 194 -3.55 -13.03 -4.77
N LEU A 195 -3.42 -12.93 -6.08
CA LEU A 195 -3.06 -14.04 -6.96
C LEU A 195 -1.89 -13.61 -7.81
N HIS A 196 -0.97 -14.53 -8.11
CA HIS A 196 0.06 -14.31 -9.12
C HIS A 196 -0.59 -14.17 -10.51
N ALA A 197 0.20 -13.70 -11.49
CA ALA A 197 -0.25 -13.49 -12.87
C ALA A 197 -1.10 -14.66 -13.41
N ALA A 198 -2.10 -14.36 -14.22
CA ALA A 198 -3.15 -15.27 -14.65
C ALA A 198 -2.68 -16.60 -15.33
N PHE A 199 -1.43 -16.67 -15.74
CA PHE A 199 -0.84 -17.85 -16.38
C PHE A 199 -0.05 -18.76 -15.41
N THR A 200 0.04 -18.40 -14.14
CA THR A 200 0.81 -19.17 -13.13
C THR A 200 -0.05 -19.93 -12.13
N PRO A 201 -1.26 -19.47 -11.71
CA PRO A 201 -2.16 -20.29 -10.94
C PRO A 201 -2.80 -21.36 -11.85
N VAL A 202 -2.92 -22.59 -11.36
CA VAL A 202 -3.68 -23.62 -12.09
C VAL A 202 -5.15 -23.20 -12.27
N SER A 203 -5.79 -23.68 -13.31
CA SER A 203 -7.20 -23.43 -13.62
C SER A 203 -8.14 -23.70 -12.45
N TYR A 204 -7.80 -24.60 -11.57
CA TYR A 204 -8.52 -24.90 -10.32
C TYR A 204 -8.56 -23.68 -9.36
N THR A 205 -7.45 -22.97 -9.20
CA THR A 205 -7.39 -21.79 -8.33
C THR A 205 -8.30 -20.66 -8.84
N HIS A 206 -8.43 -20.52 -10.15
CA HIS A 206 -9.37 -19.57 -10.77
C HIS A 206 -10.83 -19.95 -10.56
N LEU A 207 -11.15 -21.25 -10.53
CA LEU A 207 -12.52 -21.74 -10.40
C LEU A 207 -13.04 -21.77 -8.96
N THR A 208 -12.15 -21.82 -7.97
CA THR A 208 -12.52 -21.89 -6.55
C THR A 208 -12.57 -20.55 -5.83
N LEU A 209 -12.10 -19.48 -6.46
CA LEU A 209 -12.36 -18.14 -5.95
C LEU A 209 -13.86 -17.88 -6.00
N PRO A 210 -14.49 -17.46 -4.90
CA PRO A 210 -15.90 -17.12 -4.93
C PRO A 210 -16.11 -15.98 -5.93
N THR A 211 -16.63 -16.34 -7.10
CA THR A 211 -17.03 -15.37 -8.14
C THR A 211 -18.33 -14.65 -7.77
N LYS A 212 -18.92 -14.99 -6.64
CA LYS A 212 -20.02 -14.26 -6.03
C LYS A 212 -19.47 -13.22 -5.08
N LEU A 213 -19.19 -12.03 -5.61
CA LEU A 213 -19.38 -10.80 -4.87
C LEU A 213 -20.89 -10.63 -4.68
N GLU A 214 -21.45 -11.28 -3.69
CA GLU A 214 -22.73 -10.83 -3.15
C GLU A 214 -22.41 -9.60 -2.29
N VAL A 215 -22.65 -8.44 -2.87
CA VAL A 215 -22.68 -7.16 -2.21
C VAL A 215 -23.98 -7.04 -1.45
#